data_4d5dbafc73cd433e3a2e13b55a05f71d
#
_entry.id   4d5dbafc73cd433e3a2e13b55a05f71d
#
_cell.length_a   1.000
_cell.length_b   1.000
_cell.length_c   1.000
_cell.angle_alpha   90.00
_cell.angle_beta   90.00
_cell.angle_gamma   90.00
#
_symmetry.space_group_name_H-M   'P 1'
#
loop_
_entity.id
_entity.type
_entity.pdbx_description
1 polymer ?
#
loop_
_entity_poly.entity_id
_entity_poly.type
_entity_poly.pdbx_seq_one_letter_code
_entity_poly.pdbx_strand_id
1 'polypeptide(L)'
;MAENLDTDRLGRITSEEVASQPECWKTALQQGLGGPAGLPEPGEQVLVLGCGTSYYLGAAYAWLREEAGHGITDALIASETPTRLRSYDRVVVISRSGTTKEVLQAMERVPAGTPVTAIVGELGTPVAESATTVVDLSYADERSVVQTRFPTSLLTMLRAHLDEDPERLAALAGEAASLIAEPVLEPAPRQLVVLGTGWAAALAQEAALKCRESAGMWAEAYATGEYRHGPISVAGSQTLVWGMTTLGDQLVPAIADTGASIHHGSHDPQVELVALQLHAVSWATAAGRDPDVPVHLTRSVVTP
;
A
#
# COMPACT_ATOMS: atom_id res chain seq x y z
N MET A 1 -33.25 20.61 6.85
CA MET A 1 -33.48 19.98 5.53
C MET A 1 -32.23 19.15 5.30
N ALA A 2 -32.32 17.82 5.37
CA ALA A 2 -31.23 16.97 4.94
C ALA A 2 -31.19 17.08 3.41
N GLU A 3 -30.09 17.61 2.86
CA GLU A 3 -29.79 17.48 1.46
C GLU A 3 -29.77 15.98 1.14
N ASN A 4 -30.57 15.57 0.17
CA ASN A 4 -30.47 14.24 -0.40
C ASN A 4 -29.07 14.16 -1.01
N LEU A 5 -28.12 13.55 -0.27
CA LEU A 5 -26.83 13.17 -0.81
C LEU A 5 -27.12 12.24 -2.00
N ASP A 6 -26.73 12.68 -3.19
CA ASP A 6 -26.76 11.88 -4.42
C ASP A 6 -25.75 10.73 -4.21
N THR A 7 -26.23 9.63 -3.60
CA THR A 7 -25.40 8.47 -3.23
C THR A 7 -24.68 7.84 -4.44
N ASP A 8 -25.21 8.08 -5.65
CA ASP A 8 -24.62 7.58 -6.90
C ASP A 8 -23.31 8.31 -7.28
N ARG A 9 -22.95 9.37 -6.55
CA ARG A 9 -21.72 10.14 -6.79
C ARG A 9 -20.59 9.86 -5.79
N LEU A 10 -20.92 9.25 -4.63
CA LEU A 10 -19.93 9.01 -3.58
C LEU A 10 -18.85 8.02 -4.05
N GLY A 11 -17.59 8.38 -3.87
CA GLY A 11 -16.44 7.51 -4.18
C GLY A 11 -16.25 7.20 -5.66
N ARG A 12 -16.82 8.00 -6.55
CA ARG A 12 -16.72 7.75 -8.00
C ARG A 12 -15.28 7.78 -8.50
N ILE A 13 -14.50 8.78 -8.05
CA ILE A 13 -13.11 8.93 -8.48
C ILE A 13 -12.28 7.76 -7.95
N THR A 14 -12.40 7.46 -6.67
CA THR A 14 -11.69 6.34 -6.03
C THR A 14 -12.06 5.01 -6.69
N SER A 15 -13.34 4.79 -7.01
CA SER A 15 -13.78 3.58 -7.72
C SER A 15 -13.17 3.47 -9.13
N GLU A 16 -13.15 4.58 -9.89
CA GLU A 16 -12.52 4.64 -11.22
C GLU A 16 -11.02 4.31 -11.13
N GLU A 17 -10.35 4.82 -10.09
CA GLU A 17 -8.93 4.58 -9.86
C GLU A 17 -8.66 3.12 -9.45
N VAL A 18 -9.48 2.54 -8.58
CA VAL A 18 -9.41 1.10 -8.27
C VAL A 18 -9.63 0.25 -9.52
N ALA A 19 -10.64 0.59 -10.32
CA ALA A 19 -10.96 -0.16 -11.55
C ALA A 19 -9.86 -0.11 -12.61
N SER A 20 -9.03 0.92 -12.61
CA SER A 20 -7.95 1.10 -13.59
C SER A 20 -6.65 0.36 -13.24
N GLN A 21 -6.54 -0.24 -12.06
CA GLN A 21 -5.31 -0.90 -11.60
C GLN A 21 -4.77 -1.95 -12.58
N PRO A 22 -5.59 -2.86 -13.16
CA PRO A 22 -5.06 -3.88 -14.06
C PRO A 22 -4.32 -3.30 -15.27
N GLU A 23 -4.77 -2.18 -15.82
CA GLU A 23 -4.09 -1.52 -16.94
C GLU A 23 -2.80 -0.80 -16.49
N CYS A 24 -2.82 -0.16 -15.32
CA CYS A 24 -1.63 0.44 -14.75
C CYS A 24 -0.56 -0.63 -14.45
N TRP A 25 -0.96 -1.82 -13.98
CA TRP A 25 -0.02 -2.92 -13.69
C TRP A 25 0.65 -3.45 -14.95
N LYS A 26 -0.03 -3.49 -16.09
CA LYS A 26 0.60 -3.87 -17.37
C LYS A 26 1.73 -2.90 -17.74
N THR A 27 1.50 -1.59 -17.57
CA THR A 27 2.51 -0.57 -17.81
C THR A 27 3.67 -0.69 -16.79
N ALA A 28 3.34 -0.87 -15.52
CA ALA A 28 4.31 -1.04 -14.44
C ALA A 28 5.21 -2.28 -14.63
N LEU A 29 4.64 -3.40 -15.08
CA LEU A 29 5.37 -4.62 -15.42
C LEU A 29 6.40 -4.35 -16.52
N GLN A 30 6.00 -3.72 -17.61
CA GLN A 30 6.92 -3.39 -18.72
C GLN A 30 8.03 -2.43 -18.26
N GLN A 31 7.69 -1.46 -17.41
CA GLN A 31 8.66 -0.54 -16.85
C GLN A 31 9.67 -1.27 -15.95
N GLY A 32 9.22 -2.16 -15.07
CA GLY A 32 10.08 -2.95 -14.18
C GLY A 32 11.03 -3.85 -14.94
N LEU A 33 10.52 -4.58 -15.98
CA LEU A 33 11.32 -5.43 -16.86
C LEU A 33 12.34 -4.62 -17.69
N GLY A 34 12.04 -3.37 -18.00
CA GLY A 34 12.96 -2.45 -18.68
C GLY A 34 14.11 -1.96 -17.81
N GLY A 35 14.13 -2.27 -16.52
CA GLY A 35 15.17 -1.87 -15.57
C GLY A 35 15.32 -0.35 -15.47
N PRO A 36 14.34 0.38 -14.90
CA PRO A 36 14.39 1.83 -14.84
C PRO A 36 15.64 2.30 -14.11
N ALA A 37 16.33 3.28 -14.69
CA ALA A 37 17.58 3.80 -14.15
C ALA A 37 17.37 4.31 -12.71
N GLY A 38 18.32 4.00 -11.85
CA GLY A 38 18.33 4.46 -10.46
C GLY A 38 17.65 3.53 -9.46
N LEU A 39 16.98 2.45 -9.88
CA LEU A 39 16.58 1.42 -8.94
C LEU A 39 17.82 0.68 -8.37
N PRO A 40 17.73 0.13 -7.15
CA PRO A 40 18.87 -0.51 -6.49
C PRO A 40 19.38 -1.74 -7.23
N GLU A 41 20.69 -1.84 -7.36
CA GLU A 41 21.37 -3.02 -7.92
C GLU A 41 21.48 -4.14 -6.86
N PRO A 42 21.61 -5.41 -7.28
CA PRO A 42 21.91 -6.51 -6.36
C PRO A 42 23.20 -6.26 -5.57
N GLY A 43 23.13 -6.49 -4.24
CA GLY A 43 24.25 -6.29 -3.31
C GLY A 43 24.31 -4.91 -2.67
N GLU A 44 23.62 -3.89 -3.18
CA GLU A 44 23.54 -2.57 -2.52
C GLU A 44 22.82 -2.65 -1.18
N GLN A 45 23.35 -1.90 -0.19
CA GLN A 45 22.63 -1.60 1.05
C GLN A 45 21.72 -0.40 0.82
N VAL A 46 20.42 -0.60 0.98
CA VAL A 46 19.38 0.35 0.56
C VAL A 46 18.56 0.84 1.75
N LEU A 47 18.28 2.13 1.77
CA LEU A 47 17.24 2.72 2.62
C LEU A 47 16.04 3.11 1.77
N VAL A 48 14.84 2.68 2.17
CA VAL A 48 13.58 3.12 1.58
C VAL A 48 12.88 4.09 2.52
N LEU A 49 12.50 5.26 2.04
CA LEU A 49 11.80 6.32 2.79
C LEU A 49 10.42 6.59 2.21
N GLY A 50 9.43 6.71 3.07
CA GLY A 50 8.07 7.09 2.71
C GLY A 50 7.22 7.44 3.91
N CYS A 51 6.01 7.94 3.69
CA CYS A 51 4.99 8.16 4.72
C CYS A 51 3.71 7.43 4.36
N GLY A 52 2.99 6.90 5.36
CA GLY A 52 1.72 6.17 5.17
C GLY A 52 1.84 5.06 4.13
N THR A 53 0.98 5.09 3.11
CA THR A 53 1.00 4.16 1.97
C THR A 53 2.40 3.96 1.40
N SER A 54 3.14 5.04 1.14
CA SER A 54 4.48 4.97 0.57
C SER A 54 5.48 4.23 1.47
N TYR A 55 5.35 4.37 2.79
CA TYR A 55 6.15 3.60 3.74
C TYR A 55 5.78 2.12 3.73
N TYR A 56 4.48 1.78 3.74
CA TYR A 56 4.06 0.38 3.74
C TYR A 56 4.49 -0.36 2.48
N LEU A 57 4.40 0.29 1.33
CA LEU A 57 4.90 -0.29 0.07
C LEU A 57 6.43 -0.39 0.07
N GLY A 58 7.11 0.59 0.64
CA GLY A 58 8.56 0.54 0.86
C GLY A 58 8.98 -0.61 1.77
N ALA A 59 8.23 -0.88 2.84
CA ALA A 59 8.47 -2.01 3.74
C ALA A 59 8.21 -3.36 3.06
N ALA A 60 7.17 -3.46 2.24
CA ALA A 60 6.93 -4.65 1.42
C ALA A 60 8.09 -4.91 0.44
N TYR A 61 8.54 -3.86 -0.24
CA TYR A 61 9.69 -3.95 -1.15
C TYR A 61 10.98 -4.34 -0.44
N ALA A 62 11.26 -3.74 0.74
CA ALA A 62 12.44 -4.08 1.52
C ALA A 62 12.47 -5.58 1.85
N TRP A 63 11.35 -6.13 2.31
CA TRP A 63 11.23 -7.56 2.59
C TRP A 63 11.46 -8.42 1.34
N LEU A 64 10.78 -8.08 0.23
CA LEU A 64 10.91 -8.80 -1.05
C LEU A 64 12.34 -8.77 -1.58
N ARG A 65 13.02 -7.63 -1.48
CA ARG A 65 14.39 -7.46 -1.94
C ARG A 65 15.39 -8.30 -1.15
N GLU A 66 15.23 -8.39 0.17
CA GLU A 66 16.05 -9.25 1.01
C GLU A 66 15.78 -10.74 0.76
N GLU A 67 14.51 -11.13 0.60
CA GLU A 67 14.13 -12.50 0.27
C GLU A 67 14.67 -12.94 -1.10
N ALA A 68 14.72 -12.02 -2.07
CA ALA A 68 15.37 -12.25 -3.35
C ALA A 68 16.92 -12.29 -3.29
N GLY A 69 17.50 -12.02 -2.12
CA GLY A 69 18.96 -12.02 -1.95
C GLY A 69 19.67 -10.80 -2.54
N HIS A 70 18.96 -9.72 -2.81
CA HIS A 70 19.49 -8.51 -3.43
C HIS A 70 20.20 -7.56 -2.45
N GLY A 71 20.28 -7.91 -1.16
CA GLY A 71 21.04 -7.17 -0.16
C GLY A 71 20.19 -6.52 0.92
N ILE A 72 20.85 -6.01 1.95
CA ILE A 72 20.24 -5.39 3.12
C ILE A 72 19.38 -4.20 2.71
N THR A 73 18.14 -4.16 3.17
CA THR A 73 17.20 -3.11 2.83
C THR A 73 16.39 -2.70 4.05
N ASP A 74 16.62 -1.48 4.53
CA ASP A 74 15.81 -0.88 5.59
C ASP A 74 14.67 -0.05 4.99
N ALA A 75 13.52 -0.07 5.65
CA ALA A 75 12.43 0.85 5.37
C ALA A 75 12.13 1.70 6.61
N LEU A 76 12.08 3.02 6.46
CA LEU A 76 11.79 3.94 7.57
C LEU A 76 10.63 4.88 7.20
N ILE A 77 9.81 5.19 8.20
CA ILE A 77 8.85 6.28 8.10
C ILE A 77 9.65 7.60 8.03
N ALA A 78 9.41 8.41 7.02
CA ALA A 78 10.21 9.61 6.79
C ALA A 78 10.17 10.59 7.98
N SER A 79 9.02 10.74 8.67
CA SER A 79 8.89 11.57 9.88
C SER A 79 9.73 11.04 11.07
N GLU A 80 10.00 9.73 11.11
CA GLU A 80 10.72 9.07 12.21
C GLU A 80 12.18 8.77 11.84
N THR A 81 12.69 9.39 10.78
CA THR A 81 14.07 9.19 10.34
C THR A 81 15.05 9.70 11.39
N PRO A 82 16.01 8.87 11.87
CA PRO A 82 17.04 9.30 12.82
C PRO A 82 17.87 10.47 12.29
N THR A 83 18.37 11.32 13.20
CA THR A 83 19.25 12.44 12.83
C THR A 83 20.59 11.98 12.24
N ARG A 84 21.01 10.76 12.56
CA ARG A 84 22.17 10.08 11.97
C ARG A 84 21.72 8.81 11.30
N LEU A 85 21.78 8.80 9.98
CA LEU A 85 21.56 7.60 9.18
C LEU A 85 22.82 6.73 9.18
N ARG A 86 22.64 5.41 9.05
CA ARG A 86 23.70 4.49 8.65
C ARG A 86 24.18 4.83 7.24
N SER A 87 25.34 4.33 6.86
CA SER A 87 25.77 4.41 5.46
C SER A 87 24.92 3.45 4.63
N TYR A 88 24.41 3.97 3.53
CA TYR A 88 23.70 3.21 2.51
C TYR A 88 24.33 3.50 1.15
N ASP A 89 24.31 2.53 0.27
CA ASP A 89 24.79 2.69 -1.11
C ASP A 89 23.79 3.51 -1.93
N ARG A 90 22.50 3.44 -1.54
CA ARG A 90 21.40 4.16 -2.20
C ARG A 90 20.25 4.42 -1.23
N VAL A 91 19.56 5.54 -1.45
CA VAL A 91 18.27 5.84 -0.79
C VAL A 91 17.18 5.87 -1.87
N VAL A 92 16.10 5.12 -1.63
CA VAL A 92 14.88 5.14 -2.45
C VAL A 92 13.83 5.92 -1.69
N VAL A 93 13.27 6.95 -2.32
CA VAL A 93 12.22 7.79 -1.75
C VAL A 93 10.93 7.55 -2.53
N ILE A 94 9.86 7.19 -1.83
CA ILE A 94 8.55 6.96 -2.43
C ILE A 94 7.62 8.10 -2.00
N SER A 95 7.07 8.84 -2.96
CA SER A 95 6.13 9.92 -2.69
C SER A 95 5.21 10.15 -3.89
N ARG A 96 3.92 9.75 -3.81
CA ARG A 96 2.99 9.96 -4.93
C ARG A 96 2.91 11.43 -5.34
N SER A 97 2.68 12.32 -4.38
CA SER A 97 2.53 13.76 -4.62
C SER A 97 3.85 14.50 -4.87
N GLY A 98 4.98 13.91 -4.45
CA GLY A 98 6.28 14.57 -4.52
C GLY A 98 6.44 15.84 -3.67
N THR A 99 5.49 16.14 -2.77
CA THR A 99 5.43 17.39 -1.99
C THR A 99 5.41 17.18 -0.48
N THR A 100 5.47 15.93 0.00
CA THR A 100 5.40 15.60 1.42
C THR A 100 6.60 16.18 2.18
N LYS A 101 6.33 17.06 3.14
CA LYS A 101 7.36 17.81 3.88
C LYS A 101 8.30 16.90 4.66
N GLU A 102 7.77 15.88 5.33
CA GLU A 102 8.55 14.94 6.13
C GLU A 102 9.53 14.15 5.25
N VAL A 103 9.13 13.86 4.01
CA VAL A 103 10.00 13.21 3.02
C VAL A 103 11.15 14.13 2.64
N LEU A 104 10.89 15.40 2.35
CA LEU A 104 11.93 16.39 2.04
C LEU A 104 12.91 16.55 3.22
N GLN A 105 12.40 16.66 4.44
CA GLN A 105 13.23 16.74 5.65
C GLN A 105 14.08 15.49 5.88
N ALA A 106 13.57 14.31 5.54
CA ALA A 106 14.34 13.07 5.62
C ALA A 106 15.44 13.03 4.56
N MET A 107 15.16 13.53 3.34
CA MET A 107 16.16 13.65 2.27
C MET A 107 17.33 14.55 2.64
N GLU A 108 17.08 15.64 3.37
CA GLU A 108 18.14 16.54 3.89
C GLU A 108 19.13 15.84 4.84
N ARG A 109 18.72 14.72 5.45
CA ARG A 109 19.56 13.93 6.38
C ARG A 109 20.40 12.87 5.66
N VAL A 110 20.17 12.66 4.39
CA VAL A 110 20.95 11.71 3.58
C VAL A 110 22.36 12.25 3.42
N PRO A 111 23.41 11.45 3.73
CA PRO A 111 24.78 11.89 3.56
C PRO A 111 25.09 12.35 2.14
N ALA A 112 25.84 13.44 2.02
CA ALA A 112 26.24 13.98 0.73
C ALA A 112 26.98 12.91 -0.09
N GLY A 113 26.60 12.79 -1.37
CA GLY A 113 27.18 11.80 -2.28
C GLY A 113 26.46 10.45 -2.30
N THR A 114 25.52 10.18 -1.40
CA THR A 114 24.66 8.99 -1.50
C THR A 114 23.62 9.22 -2.60
N PRO A 115 23.52 8.35 -3.61
CA PRO A 115 22.49 8.46 -4.64
C PRO A 115 21.09 8.36 -4.06
N VAL A 116 20.20 9.28 -4.45
CA VAL A 116 18.78 9.27 -4.06
C VAL A 116 17.94 9.04 -5.30
N THR A 117 17.13 8.00 -5.28
CA THR A 117 16.13 7.73 -6.32
C THR A 117 14.75 8.07 -5.79
N ALA A 118 14.05 9.00 -6.44
CA ALA A 118 12.66 9.30 -6.13
C ALA A 118 11.73 8.54 -7.06
N ILE A 119 10.75 7.84 -6.49
CA ILE A 119 9.65 7.21 -7.23
C ILE A 119 8.40 8.05 -6.97
N VAL A 120 7.87 8.69 -8.01
CA VAL A 120 6.81 9.70 -7.88
C VAL A 120 5.66 9.48 -8.86
N GLY A 121 4.46 9.91 -8.48
CA GLY A 121 3.30 9.99 -9.37
C GLY A 121 3.19 11.33 -10.10
N GLU A 122 3.95 12.35 -9.68
CA GLU A 122 3.91 13.68 -10.26
C GLU A 122 5.33 14.23 -10.45
N LEU A 123 5.66 14.63 -11.68
CA LEU A 123 6.95 15.21 -12.04
C LEU A 123 7.01 16.72 -11.72
N GLY A 124 8.22 17.28 -11.68
CA GLY A 124 8.42 18.71 -11.41
C GLY A 124 8.07 19.11 -9.98
N THR A 125 8.13 18.16 -9.05
CA THR A 125 7.82 18.36 -7.64
C THR A 125 9.11 18.47 -6.82
N PRO A 126 9.07 19.08 -5.62
CA PRO A 126 10.26 19.28 -4.79
C PRO A 126 11.02 17.98 -4.47
N VAL A 127 10.32 16.83 -4.26
CA VAL A 127 10.96 15.53 -4.03
C VAL A 127 11.68 15.06 -5.29
N ALA A 128 11.05 15.18 -6.46
CA ALA A 128 11.66 14.79 -7.73
C ALA A 128 12.87 15.66 -8.06
N GLU A 129 12.79 16.98 -7.84
CA GLU A 129 13.88 17.94 -8.10
C GLU A 129 15.09 17.77 -7.15
N SER A 130 14.83 17.26 -5.94
CA SER A 130 15.88 17.01 -4.93
C SER A 130 16.58 15.65 -5.09
N ALA A 131 16.08 14.77 -5.96
CA ALA A 131 16.62 13.43 -6.16
C ALA A 131 17.74 13.40 -7.22
N THR A 132 18.63 12.40 -7.12
CA THR A 132 19.66 12.13 -8.14
C THR A 132 19.03 11.55 -9.40
N THR A 133 18.02 10.69 -9.23
CA THR A 133 17.30 10.01 -10.31
C THR A 133 15.82 9.96 -9.99
N VAL A 134 14.97 10.05 -10.99
CA VAL A 134 13.52 9.99 -10.85
C VAL A 134 12.98 8.79 -11.63
N VAL A 135 12.18 7.96 -10.96
CA VAL A 135 11.36 6.93 -11.58
C VAL A 135 9.93 7.46 -11.66
N ASP A 136 9.46 7.65 -12.87
CA ASP A 136 8.16 8.27 -13.17
C ASP A 136 7.05 7.21 -13.20
N LEU A 137 6.06 7.36 -12.34
CA LEU A 137 4.81 6.59 -12.30
C LEU A 137 3.59 7.48 -12.56
N SER A 138 3.73 8.57 -13.31
CA SER A 138 2.63 9.51 -13.59
C SER A 138 1.43 8.86 -14.31
N TYR A 139 1.63 7.77 -15.03
CA TYR A 139 0.54 6.98 -15.60
C TYR A 139 -0.39 6.36 -14.54
N ALA A 140 0.09 6.21 -13.31
CA ALA A 140 -0.66 5.70 -12.17
C ALA A 140 -0.99 6.80 -11.14
N ASP A 141 -0.76 8.09 -11.44
CA ASP A 141 -1.13 9.16 -10.51
C ASP A 141 -2.65 9.21 -10.28
N GLU A 142 -3.05 9.73 -9.13
CA GLU A 142 -4.42 9.68 -8.62
C GLU A 142 -4.91 11.07 -8.25
N ARG A 143 -6.20 11.31 -8.55
CA ARG A 143 -6.88 12.53 -8.14
C ARG A 143 -7.45 12.41 -6.73
N SER A 144 -7.86 11.20 -6.32
CA SER A 144 -8.35 10.97 -4.98
C SER A 144 -7.22 11.14 -3.94
N VAL A 145 -7.62 11.43 -2.71
CA VAL A 145 -6.71 11.48 -1.56
C VAL A 145 -6.25 10.07 -1.21
N VAL A 146 -7.19 9.15 -1.21
CA VAL A 146 -6.96 7.72 -0.93
C VAL A 146 -6.18 7.10 -2.08
N GLN A 147 -4.98 6.60 -1.80
CA GLN A 147 -4.13 5.98 -2.80
C GLN A 147 -4.55 4.55 -3.07
N THR A 148 -4.68 4.17 -4.33
CA THR A 148 -5.09 2.83 -4.76
C THR A 148 -4.20 2.27 -5.87
N ARG A 149 -4.21 2.87 -7.08
CA ARG A 149 -3.47 2.38 -8.24
C ARG A 149 -1.99 2.75 -8.23
N PHE A 150 -1.60 3.90 -7.66
CA PHE A 150 -0.19 4.26 -7.55
C PHE A 150 0.60 3.24 -6.73
N PRO A 151 0.20 2.89 -5.49
CA PRO A 151 0.94 1.93 -4.67
C PRO A 151 1.00 0.53 -5.29
N THR A 152 -0.07 0.04 -5.88
CA THR A 152 -0.07 -1.31 -6.47
C THR A 152 0.72 -1.36 -7.78
N SER A 153 0.71 -0.29 -8.58
CA SER A 153 1.58 -0.17 -9.76
C SER A 153 3.04 -0.10 -9.38
N LEU A 154 3.37 0.70 -8.36
CA LEU A 154 4.71 0.74 -7.77
C LEU A 154 5.17 -0.68 -7.39
N LEU A 155 4.33 -1.43 -6.68
CA LEU A 155 4.67 -2.79 -6.23
C LEU A 155 4.90 -3.72 -7.43
N THR A 156 4.05 -3.67 -8.46
CA THR A 156 4.23 -4.48 -9.68
C THR A 156 5.56 -4.17 -10.35
N MET A 157 5.91 -2.90 -10.51
CA MET A 157 7.18 -2.47 -11.10
C MET A 157 8.38 -2.99 -10.29
N LEU A 158 8.32 -2.86 -8.96
CA LEU A 158 9.41 -3.28 -8.08
C LEU A 158 9.54 -4.82 -8.03
N ARG A 159 8.44 -5.57 -8.06
CA ARG A 159 8.46 -7.04 -8.15
C ARG A 159 9.09 -7.50 -9.47
N ALA A 160 8.74 -6.86 -10.58
CA ALA A 160 9.36 -7.16 -11.88
C ALA A 160 10.85 -6.82 -11.93
N HIS A 161 11.28 -5.74 -11.26
CA HIS A 161 12.68 -5.37 -11.11
C HIS A 161 13.49 -6.37 -10.24
N LEU A 162 12.82 -7.09 -9.35
CA LEU A 162 13.41 -8.17 -8.54
C LEU A 162 13.40 -9.53 -9.25
N ASP A 163 13.22 -9.57 -10.57
CA ASP A 163 13.20 -10.77 -11.40
C ASP A 163 12.09 -11.77 -11.04
N GLU A 164 10.99 -11.31 -10.42
CA GLU A 164 9.82 -12.17 -10.23
C GLU A 164 9.23 -12.54 -11.59
N ASP A 165 8.72 -13.77 -11.70
CA ASP A 165 8.18 -14.34 -12.94
C ASP A 165 7.20 -13.39 -13.65
N PRO A 166 7.54 -12.87 -14.84
CA PRO A 166 6.72 -11.90 -15.56
C PRO A 166 5.35 -12.46 -15.99
N GLU A 167 5.26 -13.76 -16.27
CA GLU A 167 3.98 -14.39 -16.65
C GLU A 167 3.04 -14.41 -15.45
N ARG A 168 3.57 -14.72 -14.26
CA ARG A 168 2.81 -14.64 -13.02
C ARG A 168 2.35 -13.22 -12.74
N LEU A 169 3.23 -12.23 -12.82
CA LEU A 169 2.87 -10.82 -12.58
C LEU A 169 1.81 -10.33 -13.60
N ALA A 170 1.92 -10.75 -14.86
CA ALA A 170 0.90 -10.44 -15.87
C ALA A 170 -0.46 -11.08 -15.54
N ALA A 171 -0.47 -12.31 -15.01
CA ALA A 171 -1.69 -13.00 -14.62
C ALA A 171 -2.43 -12.29 -13.47
N LEU A 172 -1.71 -11.66 -12.53
CA LEU A 172 -2.31 -10.90 -11.42
C LEU A 172 -3.22 -9.76 -11.91
N ALA A 173 -2.88 -9.12 -13.03
CA ALA A 173 -3.74 -8.09 -13.62
C ALA A 173 -5.08 -8.67 -14.08
N GLY A 174 -5.09 -9.90 -14.59
CA GLY A 174 -6.31 -10.62 -14.95
C GLY A 174 -7.15 -11.02 -13.73
N GLU A 175 -6.49 -11.51 -12.66
CA GLU A 175 -7.15 -11.84 -11.39
C GLU A 175 -7.79 -10.59 -10.77
N ALA A 176 -7.06 -9.48 -10.71
CA ALA A 176 -7.59 -8.20 -10.20
C ALA A 176 -8.77 -7.71 -11.04
N ALA A 177 -8.71 -7.80 -12.38
CA ALA A 177 -9.81 -7.42 -13.25
C ALA A 177 -11.07 -8.25 -13.01
N SER A 178 -10.90 -9.56 -12.79
CA SER A 178 -12.02 -10.46 -12.47
C SER A 178 -12.65 -10.10 -11.12
N LEU A 179 -11.82 -9.85 -10.11
CA LEU A 179 -12.26 -9.48 -8.76
C LEU A 179 -12.98 -8.12 -8.77
N ILE A 180 -12.49 -7.14 -9.53
CA ILE A 180 -13.12 -5.81 -9.67
C ILE A 180 -14.51 -5.89 -10.31
N ALA A 181 -14.74 -6.88 -11.17
CA ALA A 181 -16.04 -7.09 -11.82
C ALA A 181 -17.09 -7.71 -10.89
N GLU A 182 -16.68 -8.28 -9.75
CA GLU A 182 -17.59 -8.90 -8.78
C GLU A 182 -18.18 -7.83 -7.83
N PRO A 183 -19.47 -7.94 -7.49
CA PRO A 183 -20.06 -7.02 -6.52
C PRO A 183 -19.55 -7.30 -5.10
N VAL A 184 -19.25 -6.26 -4.35
CA VAL A 184 -18.98 -6.37 -2.91
C VAL A 184 -20.30 -6.44 -2.16
N LEU A 185 -20.58 -7.58 -1.55
CA LEU A 185 -21.86 -7.86 -0.88
C LEU A 185 -21.75 -7.87 0.66
N GLU A 186 -20.54 -8.00 1.22
CA GLU A 186 -20.35 -8.10 2.66
C GLU A 186 -20.60 -6.77 3.36
N PRO A 187 -21.41 -6.76 4.43
CA PRO A 187 -21.61 -5.57 5.24
C PRO A 187 -20.32 -5.19 5.98
N ALA A 188 -20.16 -3.90 6.28
CA ALA A 188 -19.03 -3.42 7.06
C ALA A 188 -19.01 -4.06 8.46
N PRO A 189 -17.87 -4.65 8.89
CA PRO A 189 -17.72 -5.10 10.27
C PRO A 189 -17.58 -3.87 11.19
N ARG A 190 -17.83 -4.06 12.49
CA ARG A 190 -17.52 -3.01 13.46
C ARG A 190 -16.02 -2.84 13.67
N GLN A 191 -15.28 -3.94 13.60
CA GLN A 191 -13.83 -3.99 13.70
C GLN A 191 -13.28 -4.87 12.57
N LEU A 192 -12.30 -4.36 11.84
CA LEU A 192 -11.54 -5.12 10.86
C LEU A 192 -10.14 -5.36 11.41
N VAL A 193 -9.67 -6.61 11.33
CA VAL A 193 -8.29 -6.98 11.61
C VAL A 193 -7.70 -7.60 10.35
N VAL A 194 -6.63 -7.02 9.82
CA VAL A 194 -5.96 -7.54 8.62
C VAL A 194 -4.65 -8.21 9.03
N LEU A 195 -4.45 -9.45 8.60
CA LEU A 195 -3.29 -10.26 8.95
C LEU A 195 -2.45 -10.59 7.72
N GLY A 196 -1.15 -10.42 7.81
CA GLY A 196 -0.22 -10.76 6.73
C GLY A 196 1.05 -11.41 7.23
N THR A 197 1.68 -12.24 6.40
CA THR A 197 2.95 -12.90 6.68
C THR A 197 4.02 -12.41 5.69
N GLY A 198 5.25 -12.20 6.16
CA GLY A 198 6.31 -11.69 5.31
C GLY A 198 5.98 -10.29 4.78
N TRP A 199 6.22 -10.05 3.49
CA TRP A 199 5.90 -8.77 2.86
C TRP A 199 4.40 -8.42 2.88
N ALA A 200 3.52 -9.45 2.96
CA ALA A 200 2.09 -9.23 3.09
C ALA A 200 1.69 -8.58 4.43
N ALA A 201 2.54 -8.61 5.46
CA ALA A 201 2.29 -7.89 6.70
C ALA A 201 2.32 -6.36 6.49
N ALA A 202 3.17 -5.88 5.60
CA ALA A 202 3.18 -4.47 5.21
C ALA A 202 1.94 -4.10 4.38
N LEU A 203 1.48 -4.97 3.48
CA LEU A 203 0.23 -4.77 2.75
C LEU A 203 -1.00 -4.85 3.64
N ALA A 204 -0.97 -5.64 4.72
CA ALA A 204 -2.03 -5.65 5.73
C ALA A 204 -2.17 -4.28 6.41
N GLN A 205 -1.05 -3.61 6.71
CA GLN A 205 -1.04 -2.24 7.24
C GLN A 205 -1.64 -1.24 6.23
N GLU A 206 -1.27 -1.37 4.98
CA GLU A 206 -1.81 -0.55 3.88
C GLU A 206 -3.32 -0.76 3.71
N ALA A 207 -3.79 -2.00 3.68
CA ALA A 207 -5.20 -2.35 3.57
C ALA A 207 -6.03 -1.78 4.74
N ALA A 208 -5.54 -1.93 5.97
CA ALA A 208 -6.18 -1.33 7.14
C ALA A 208 -6.20 0.21 7.06
N LEU A 209 -5.12 0.83 6.52
CA LEU A 209 -5.09 2.27 6.28
C LEU A 209 -6.19 2.68 5.29
N LYS A 210 -6.36 1.97 4.17
CA LYS A 210 -7.42 2.26 3.19
C LYS A 210 -8.82 2.23 3.82
N CYS A 211 -9.09 1.25 4.67
CA CYS A 211 -10.37 1.15 5.38
C CYS A 211 -10.57 2.30 6.39
N ARG A 212 -9.53 2.74 7.07
CA ARG A 212 -9.57 3.92 7.95
C ARG A 212 -9.83 5.20 7.18
N GLU A 213 -9.10 5.42 6.09
CA GLU A 213 -9.19 6.63 5.26
C GLU A 213 -10.55 6.75 4.56
N SER A 214 -11.01 5.68 3.91
CA SER A 214 -12.24 5.68 3.11
C SER A 214 -13.48 5.59 3.97
N ALA A 215 -13.58 4.55 4.82
CA ALA A 215 -14.79 4.23 5.56
C ALA A 215 -14.81 4.81 6.99
N GLY A 216 -13.69 5.33 7.48
CA GLY A 216 -13.57 5.84 8.85
C GLY A 216 -13.83 4.76 9.90
N MET A 217 -13.52 3.51 9.57
CA MET A 217 -13.80 2.37 10.41
C MET A 217 -12.61 2.02 11.32
N TRP A 218 -12.88 1.26 12.37
CA TRP A 218 -11.83 0.71 13.23
C TRP A 218 -11.18 -0.47 12.50
N ALA A 219 -9.99 -0.23 11.94
CA ALA A 219 -9.20 -1.21 11.22
C ALA A 219 -7.78 -1.30 11.78
N GLU A 220 -7.36 -2.51 12.11
CA GLU A 220 -6.04 -2.84 12.66
C GLU A 220 -5.33 -3.81 11.71
N ALA A 221 -4.00 -3.88 11.81
CA ALA A 221 -3.23 -4.85 11.06
C ALA A 221 -2.05 -5.37 11.87
N TYR A 222 -1.73 -6.66 11.67
CA TYR A 222 -0.65 -7.32 12.39
C TYR A 222 0.07 -8.32 11.48
N ALA A 223 1.32 -8.58 11.80
CA ALA A 223 1.95 -9.81 11.31
C ALA A 223 1.18 -11.02 11.87
N THR A 224 0.88 -12.00 11.02
CA THR A 224 0.02 -13.14 11.36
C THR A 224 0.49 -13.85 12.64
N GLY A 225 1.82 -14.03 12.82
CA GLY A 225 2.39 -14.65 14.01
C GLY A 225 2.17 -13.86 15.30
N GLU A 226 2.12 -12.53 15.20
CA GLU A 226 1.97 -11.63 16.36
C GLU A 226 0.53 -11.53 16.87
N TYR A 227 -0.45 -11.92 16.07
CA TYR A 227 -1.87 -11.76 16.45
C TYR A 227 -2.24 -12.48 17.74
N ARG A 228 -1.63 -13.65 18.00
CA ARG A 228 -1.83 -14.42 19.24
C ARG A 228 -1.07 -13.88 20.45
N HIS A 229 -0.18 -12.91 20.28
CA HIS A 229 0.60 -12.31 21.35
C HIS A 229 -0.08 -11.11 22.02
N GLY A 230 -1.42 -11.06 21.97
CA GLY A 230 -2.22 -10.06 22.65
C GLY A 230 -3.40 -9.54 21.81
N PRO A 231 -3.20 -9.13 20.54
CA PRO A 231 -4.26 -8.51 19.73
C PRO A 231 -5.55 -9.31 19.61
N ILE A 232 -5.48 -10.63 19.56
CA ILE A 232 -6.66 -11.53 19.50
C ILE A 232 -7.61 -11.36 20.69
N SER A 233 -7.14 -10.84 21.81
CA SER A 233 -7.96 -10.69 23.04
C SER A 233 -9.13 -9.71 22.93
N VAL A 234 -9.11 -8.83 21.92
CA VAL A 234 -10.19 -7.85 21.67
C VAL A 234 -11.14 -8.28 20.54
N ALA A 235 -10.87 -9.44 19.92
CA ALA A 235 -11.74 -9.97 18.87
C ALA A 235 -13.05 -10.53 19.44
N GLY A 236 -14.11 -10.44 18.66
CA GLY A 236 -15.43 -10.94 19.03
C GLY A 236 -16.37 -11.03 17.84
N SER A 237 -17.66 -11.27 18.07
CA SER A 237 -18.68 -11.51 17.04
C SER A 237 -18.90 -10.36 16.05
N GLN A 238 -18.35 -9.18 16.31
CA GLN A 238 -18.41 -8.01 15.41
C GLN A 238 -17.09 -7.73 14.73
N THR A 239 -16.11 -8.62 14.89
CA THR A 239 -14.79 -8.54 14.26
C THR A 239 -14.78 -9.39 13.00
N LEU A 240 -14.24 -8.83 11.90
CA LEU A 240 -13.80 -9.57 10.73
C LEU A 240 -12.28 -9.65 10.75
N VAL A 241 -11.74 -10.85 10.74
CA VAL A 241 -10.31 -11.09 10.55
C VAL A 241 -10.07 -11.46 9.09
N TRP A 242 -9.31 -10.63 8.41
CA TRP A 242 -8.98 -10.79 6.99
C TRP A 242 -7.52 -11.24 6.84
N GLY A 243 -7.31 -12.45 6.34
CA GLY A 243 -5.99 -12.91 5.95
C GLY A 243 -5.60 -12.38 4.58
N MET A 244 -4.47 -11.69 4.47
CA MET A 244 -3.83 -11.35 3.18
C MET A 244 -3.21 -12.58 2.51
N THR A 245 -3.04 -13.65 3.28
CA THR A 245 -2.56 -14.97 2.89
C THR A 245 -3.37 -16.01 3.63
N THR A 246 -3.26 -17.27 3.24
CA THR A 246 -3.88 -18.37 3.98
C THR A 246 -3.44 -18.35 5.44
N LEU A 247 -4.40 -18.34 6.36
CA LEU A 247 -4.15 -18.42 7.80
C LEU A 247 -3.88 -19.87 8.21
N GLY A 248 -2.90 -20.03 9.10
CA GLY A 248 -2.47 -21.39 9.52
C GLY A 248 -3.49 -22.12 10.40
N ASP A 249 -3.43 -23.44 10.38
CA ASP A 249 -4.37 -24.36 11.04
C ASP A 249 -4.53 -24.15 12.54
N GLN A 250 -3.55 -23.57 13.23
CA GLN A 250 -3.64 -23.28 14.66
C GLN A 250 -4.29 -21.92 14.96
N LEU A 251 -4.22 -20.98 14.00
CA LEU A 251 -4.75 -19.64 14.19
C LEU A 251 -6.25 -19.59 13.90
N VAL A 252 -6.70 -20.29 12.87
CA VAL A 252 -8.11 -20.30 12.46
C VAL A 252 -9.05 -20.73 13.60
N PRO A 253 -8.82 -21.86 14.31
CA PRO A 253 -9.64 -22.22 15.46
C PRO A 253 -9.61 -21.17 16.59
N ALA A 254 -8.44 -20.61 16.89
CA ALA A 254 -8.29 -19.60 17.92
C ALA A 254 -9.07 -18.30 17.61
N ILE A 255 -9.17 -17.91 16.34
CA ILE A 255 -10.00 -16.79 15.91
C ILE A 255 -11.48 -17.18 16.01
N ALA A 256 -11.87 -18.36 15.55
CA ALA A 256 -13.25 -18.83 15.60
C ALA A 256 -13.78 -18.89 17.03
N ASP A 257 -12.96 -19.30 17.99
CA ASP A 257 -13.33 -19.36 19.42
C ASP A 257 -13.67 -17.96 19.99
N THR A 258 -13.20 -16.86 19.38
CA THR A 258 -13.59 -15.50 19.77
C THR A 258 -14.99 -15.11 19.27
N GLY A 259 -15.55 -15.87 18.32
CA GLY A 259 -16.78 -15.54 17.59
C GLY A 259 -16.57 -14.60 16.40
N ALA A 260 -15.33 -14.24 16.06
CA ALA A 260 -15.02 -13.42 14.90
C ALA A 260 -15.25 -14.16 13.58
N SER A 261 -15.68 -13.43 12.56
CA SER A 261 -15.72 -13.93 11.18
C SER A 261 -14.31 -13.95 10.57
N ILE A 262 -14.06 -14.87 9.65
CA ILE A 262 -12.76 -15.03 8.99
C ILE A 262 -12.94 -14.95 7.48
N HIS A 263 -12.14 -14.08 6.85
CA HIS A 263 -11.88 -14.16 5.42
C HIS A 263 -10.48 -14.79 5.21
N HIS A 264 -10.43 -15.83 4.42
CA HIS A 264 -9.18 -16.49 4.05
C HIS A 264 -8.67 -15.91 2.73
N GLY A 265 -7.52 -15.25 2.75
CA GLY A 265 -6.87 -14.80 1.52
C GLY A 265 -6.54 -15.98 0.61
N SER A 266 -7.03 -15.93 -0.61
CA SER A 266 -6.87 -16.97 -1.62
C SER A 266 -6.08 -16.50 -2.84
N HIS A 267 -5.85 -15.19 -2.94
CA HIS A 267 -5.13 -14.54 -4.02
C HIS A 267 -3.71 -14.14 -3.59
N ASP A 268 -2.93 -13.67 -4.55
CA ASP A 268 -1.69 -12.95 -4.25
C ASP A 268 -1.99 -11.74 -3.34
N PRO A 269 -1.16 -11.45 -2.32
CA PRO A 269 -1.42 -10.34 -1.40
C PRO A 269 -1.66 -8.98 -2.07
N GLN A 270 -1.11 -8.75 -3.26
CA GLN A 270 -1.39 -7.53 -4.03
C GLN A 270 -2.83 -7.50 -4.55
N VAL A 271 -3.38 -8.63 -4.96
CA VAL A 271 -4.79 -8.77 -5.39
C VAL A 271 -5.73 -8.70 -4.17
N GLU A 272 -5.34 -9.30 -3.03
CA GLU A 272 -6.08 -9.15 -1.76
C GLU A 272 -6.16 -7.67 -1.31
N LEU A 273 -5.10 -6.89 -1.56
CA LEU A 273 -5.15 -5.45 -1.30
C LEU A 273 -6.22 -4.76 -2.16
N VAL A 274 -6.36 -5.13 -3.44
CA VAL A 274 -7.43 -4.61 -4.31
C VAL A 274 -8.81 -5.01 -3.77
N ALA A 275 -8.97 -6.25 -3.29
CA ALA A 275 -10.22 -6.69 -2.64
C ALA A 275 -10.60 -5.77 -1.48
N LEU A 276 -9.65 -5.47 -0.59
CA LEU A 276 -9.89 -4.59 0.55
C LEU A 276 -10.13 -3.12 0.15
N GLN A 277 -9.53 -2.64 -0.94
CA GLN A 277 -9.83 -1.32 -1.50
C GLN A 277 -11.28 -1.24 -1.99
N LEU A 278 -11.77 -2.27 -2.69
CA LEU A 278 -13.16 -2.37 -3.13
C LEU A 278 -14.12 -2.37 -1.93
N HIS A 279 -13.83 -3.17 -0.91
CA HIS A 279 -14.61 -3.22 0.32
C HIS A 279 -14.61 -1.87 1.04
N ALA A 280 -13.45 -1.20 1.14
CA ALA A 280 -13.32 0.10 1.77
C ALA A 280 -14.20 1.17 1.11
N VAL A 281 -14.26 1.19 -0.24
CA VAL A 281 -15.13 2.09 -0.99
C VAL A 281 -16.60 1.71 -0.78
N SER A 282 -16.96 0.42 -0.88
CA SER A 282 -18.33 -0.06 -0.70
C SER A 282 -18.84 0.25 0.71
N TRP A 283 -18.04 -0.03 1.74
CA TRP A 283 -18.39 0.27 3.14
C TRP A 283 -18.51 1.77 3.41
N ALA A 284 -17.65 2.59 2.81
CA ALA A 284 -17.72 4.05 2.91
C ALA A 284 -19.05 4.58 2.34
N THR A 285 -19.36 4.22 1.09
CA THR A 285 -20.56 4.69 0.40
C THR A 285 -21.84 4.19 1.07
N ALA A 286 -21.88 2.95 1.54
CA ALA A 286 -23.00 2.39 2.32
C ALA A 286 -23.22 3.14 3.65
N ALA A 287 -22.15 3.70 4.24
CA ALA A 287 -22.21 4.54 5.44
C ALA A 287 -22.48 6.03 5.12
N GLY A 288 -22.73 6.40 3.86
CA GLY A 288 -22.92 7.78 3.43
C GLY A 288 -21.67 8.64 3.48
N ARG A 289 -20.47 8.02 3.43
CA ARG A 289 -19.18 8.69 3.39
C ARG A 289 -18.66 8.76 1.96
N ASP A 290 -17.94 9.82 1.65
CA ASP A 290 -17.30 10.00 0.34
C ASP A 290 -15.79 9.73 0.45
N PRO A 291 -15.29 8.59 -0.08
CA PRO A 291 -13.86 8.32 -0.10
C PRO A 291 -13.07 9.24 -1.04
N ASP A 292 -13.72 9.96 -1.95
CA ASP A 292 -13.07 10.98 -2.78
C ASP A 292 -12.65 12.20 -1.95
N VAL A 293 -13.37 12.46 -0.84
CA VAL A 293 -13.15 13.58 0.08
C VAL A 293 -13.10 13.06 1.53
N PRO A 294 -12.08 12.28 1.88
CA PRO A 294 -11.98 11.68 3.21
C PRO A 294 -11.83 12.76 4.29
N VAL A 295 -12.44 12.50 5.45
CA VAL A 295 -12.48 13.47 6.55
C VAL A 295 -11.10 13.65 7.16
N HIS A 296 -10.68 14.91 7.39
CA HIS A 296 -9.39 15.30 7.98
C HIS A 296 -8.15 14.93 7.15
N LEU A 297 -8.29 14.56 5.90
CA LEU A 297 -7.17 14.22 5.03
C LEU A 297 -7.09 15.16 3.83
N THR A 298 -5.88 15.33 3.34
CA THR A 298 -5.56 16.05 2.11
C THR A 298 -4.64 15.20 1.24
N ARG A 299 -4.57 15.49 -0.06
CA ARG A 299 -3.77 14.72 -1.03
C ARG A 299 -2.29 14.62 -0.62
N SER A 300 -1.78 15.62 0.05
CA SER A 300 -0.44 15.62 0.66
C SER A 300 -0.46 16.45 1.94
N VAL A 301 0.38 16.05 2.92
CA VAL A 301 0.60 16.85 4.11
C VAL A 301 1.55 17.99 3.74
N VAL A 302 0.98 19.12 3.32
CA VAL A 302 1.68 20.36 3.12
C VAL A 302 1.35 21.24 4.31
N THR A 303 2.28 21.42 5.24
CA THR A 303 2.06 22.37 6.34
C THR A 303 2.27 23.80 5.80
N PRO A 304 1.40 24.75 6.14
CA PRO A 304 1.55 26.15 5.74
C PRO A 304 2.82 26.78 6.29
#